data_16187381ddec046dc7e02e9758ba3211
#
_entry.id   16187381ddec046dc7e02e9758ba3211
#
_cell.length_a   1.000
_cell.length_b   1.000
_cell.length_c   1.000
_cell.angle_alpha   90.00
_cell.angle_beta   90.00
_cell.angle_gamma   90.00
#
_symmetry.space_group_name_H-M   'P 1'
#
loop_
_entity.id
_entity.type
_entity.pdbx_description
1 polymer ?
#
loop_
_entity_poly.entity_id
_entity_poly.type
_entity_poly.pdbx_seq_one_letter_code
_entity_poly.pdbx_strand_id
1 'polypeptide(L)'
;MSIAGFPTSSDIYLEVDGTKVAVVQSYTAKAAKTSRAVEAFGEEEPVATVPGQTTYVLELTRLYATDEAIRDGIDFYSLSDFSLVICKPDRKVIYSDCQWSGIQETGTLGDMVLEKVTIVAGKRLETEV
;
A
#
# COMPACT_ATOMS: atom_id res chain seq x y z
N MET A 1 2.94 21.34 6.94
CA MET A 1 1.68 22.00 7.31
C MET A 1 0.57 21.52 6.42
N SER A 2 -0.50 21.01 6.99
CA SER A 2 -1.65 20.60 6.21
C SER A 2 -2.55 21.79 5.88
N ILE A 3 -3.23 21.72 4.74
CA ILE A 3 -4.27 22.66 4.35
C ILE A 3 -5.60 22.09 4.85
N ALA A 4 -6.44 22.93 5.44
CA ALA A 4 -7.73 22.48 6.00
C ALA A 4 -8.54 21.69 4.95
N GLY A 5 -8.94 20.47 5.29
CA GLY A 5 -9.63 19.54 4.40
C GLY A 5 -8.73 18.77 3.43
N PHE A 6 -7.42 19.04 3.43
CA PHE A 6 -6.46 18.38 2.54
C PHE A 6 -5.28 17.84 3.35
N PRO A 7 -5.30 16.55 3.73
CA PRO A 7 -4.20 15.97 4.51
C PRO A 7 -2.90 15.91 3.70
N THR A 8 -1.79 16.03 4.40
CA THR A 8 -0.45 15.92 3.83
C THR A 8 0.28 14.73 4.44
N SER A 9 1.53 14.51 4.04
CA SER A 9 2.35 13.43 4.58
C SER A 9 2.54 13.49 6.11
N SER A 10 2.40 14.67 6.73
CA SER A 10 2.48 14.79 8.18
C SER A 10 1.22 14.27 8.89
N ASP A 11 0.12 14.12 8.16
CA ASP A 11 -1.17 13.68 8.69
C ASP A 11 -1.44 12.19 8.47
N ILE A 12 -0.61 11.53 7.66
CA ILE A 12 -0.82 10.14 7.24
C ILE A 12 0.40 9.31 7.66
N TYR A 13 0.13 8.13 8.21
CA TYR A 13 1.19 7.17 8.53
C TYR A 13 0.70 5.75 8.26
N LEU A 14 1.66 4.82 8.16
CA LEU A 14 1.38 3.41 7.91
C LEU A 14 1.76 2.57 9.11
N GLU A 15 1.00 1.50 9.34
CA GLU A 15 1.30 0.50 10.37
C GLU A 15 1.37 -0.88 9.72
N VAL A 16 2.29 -1.69 10.21
CA VAL A 16 2.39 -3.12 9.87
C VAL A 16 2.24 -3.91 11.15
N ASP A 17 1.21 -4.76 11.21
CA ASP A 17 0.86 -5.56 12.39
C ASP A 17 0.84 -4.72 13.69
N GLY A 18 0.29 -3.51 13.60
CA GLY A 18 0.15 -2.61 14.73
C GLY A 18 1.36 -1.74 15.03
N THR A 19 2.47 -1.91 14.32
CA THR A 19 3.67 -1.11 14.52
C THR A 19 3.81 -0.07 13.41
N LYS A 20 4.00 1.19 13.79
CA LYS A 20 4.17 2.28 12.83
C LYS A 20 5.45 2.09 12.02
N VAL A 21 5.34 2.18 10.70
CA VAL A 21 6.49 2.11 9.80
C VAL A 21 7.25 3.43 9.84
N ALA A 22 8.54 3.36 10.14
CA ALA A 22 9.38 4.54 10.29
C ALA A 22 9.97 4.97 8.93
N VAL A 23 10.20 6.27 8.81
CA VAL A 23 10.94 6.92 7.73
C VAL A 23 10.38 6.62 6.34
N VAL A 24 9.06 6.54 6.24
CA VAL A 24 8.36 6.33 4.97
C VAL A 24 8.51 7.58 4.09
N GLN A 25 8.94 7.39 2.86
CA GLN A 25 9.10 8.47 1.89
C GLN A 25 7.90 8.59 0.96
N SER A 26 7.30 7.45 0.61
CA SER A 26 6.14 7.43 -0.27
C SER A 26 5.41 6.10 -0.14
N TYR A 27 4.12 6.11 -0.50
CA TYR A 27 3.37 4.89 -0.67
C TYR A 27 2.40 5.05 -1.86
N THR A 28 2.04 3.94 -2.46
CA THR A 28 1.04 3.88 -3.51
C THR A 28 0.11 2.71 -3.20
N ALA A 29 -1.19 2.94 -3.26
CA ALA A 29 -2.19 1.89 -3.10
C ALA A 29 -3.02 1.80 -4.37
N LYS A 30 -3.10 0.61 -4.94
CA LYS A 30 -3.77 0.36 -6.21
C LYS A 30 -4.75 -0.79 -6.07
N ALA A 31 -5.96 -0.60 -6.59
CA ALA A 31 -6.95 -1.66 -6.70
C ALA A 31 -7.29 -1.86 -8.18
N ALA A 32 -7.37 -3.11 -8.60
CA ALA A 32 -7.70 -3.46 -9.97
C ALA A 32 -8.67 -4.64 -9.99
N LYS A 33 -9.63 -4.58 -10.90
CA LYS A 33 -10.57 -5.67 -11.18
C LYS A 33 -10.36 -6.21 -12.58
N THR A 34 -10.42 -7.54 -12.74
CA THR A 34 -10.40 -8.18 -14.06
C THR A 34 -11.82 -8.25 -14.63
N SER A 35 -12.48 -7.09 -14.69
CA SER A 35 -13.83 -6.99 -15.24
C SER A 35 -13.77 -7.04 -16.76
N ARG A 36 -14.82 -7.56 -17.38
CA ARG A 36 -14.89 -7.67 -18.84
C ARG A 36 -16.25 -7.32 -19.38
N ALA A 37 -16.27 -6.87 -20.62
CA ALA A 37 -17.50 -6.65 -21.37
C ALA A 37 -17.89 -7.94 -22.08
N VAL A 38 -19.17 -8.23 -22.11
CA VAL A 38 -19.75 -9.35 -22.88
C VAL A 38 -20.27 -8.79 -24.20
N GLU A 39 -19.73 -9.29 -25.30
CA GLU A 39 -20.10 -8.85 -26.64
C GLU A 39 -20.97 -9.90 -27.33
N ALA A 40 -21.80 -9.47 -28.29
CA ALA A 40 -22.67 -10.33 -29.05
C ALA A 40 -22.65 -9.93 -30.53
N PHE A 41 -22.89 -10.92 -31.40
CA PHE A 41 -23.00 -10.67 -32.84
C PHE A 41 -24.15 -9.70 -33.13
N GLY A 42 -23.90 -8.77 -34.04
CA GLY A 42 -24.89 -7.80 -34.48
C GLY A 42 -25.07 -6.59 -33.56
N GLU A 43 -24.31 -6.54 -32.49
CA GLU A 43 -24.36 -5.43 -31.53
C GLU A 43 -23.07 -4.60 -31.63
N GLU A 44 -23.21 -3.28 -31.70
CA GLU A 44 -22.06 -2.36 -31.72
C GLU A 44 -21.51 -2.13 -30.32
N GLU A 45 -22.34 -2.28 -29.31
CA GLU A 45 -21.98 -2.07 -27.90
C GLU A 45 -22.06 -3.37 -27.12
N PRO A 46 -21.29 -3.51 -26.04
CA PRO A 46 -21.41 -4.69 -25.17
C PRO A 46 -22.84 -4.82 -24.61
N VAL A 47 -23.32 -6.07 -24.54
CA VAL A 47 -24.67 -6.35 -24.01
C VAL A 47 -24.68 -6.40 -22.48
N ALA A 48 -23.50 -6.61 -21.86
CA ALA A 48 -23.36 -6.68 -20.40
C ALA A 48 -21.90 -6.47 -19.99
N THR A 49 -21.69 -6.20 -18.71
CA THR A 49 -20.35 -6.23 -18.09
C THR A 49 -20.35 -7.22 -16.94
N VAL A 50 -19.25 -7.93 -16.78
CA VAL A 50 -19.09 -8.93 -15.72
C VAL A 50 -17.95 -8.50 -14.82
N PRO A 51 -18.19 -8.33 -13.49
CA PRO A 51 -17.12 -7.99 -12.56
C PRO A 51 -16.18 -9.18 -12.39
N GLY A 52 -14.88 -8.90 -12.40
CA GLY A 52 -13.86 -9.89 -12.13
C GLY A 52 -13.35 -9.81 -10.71
N GLN A 53 -12.28 -10.55 -10.45
CA GLN A 53 -11.59 -10.55 -9.17
C GLN A 53 -10.92 -9.21 -8.91
N THR A 54 -10.96 -8.74 -7.66
CA THR A 54 -10.25 -7.54 -7.23
C THR A 54 -8.88 -7.92 -6.68
N THR A 55 -7.86 -7.22 -7.12
CA THR A 55 -6.49 -7.38 -6.62
C THR A 55 -6.04 -6.06 -6.02
N TYR A 56 -5.43 -6.10 -4.85
CA TYR A 56 -4.88 -4.93 -4.17
C TYR A 56 -3.37 -5.02 -4.17
N VAL A 57 -2.72 -3.97 -4.66
CA VAL A 57 -1.26 -3.88 -4.70
C VAL A 57 -0.84 -2.59 -4.02
N LEU A 58 0.11 -2.71 -3.09
CA LEU A 58 0.66 -1.56 -2.39
C LEU A 58 2.15 -1.50 -2.64
N GLU A 59 2.67 -0.30 -2.79
CA GLU A 59 4.10 -0.05 -2.83
C GLU A 59 4.46 0.92 -1.71
N LEU A 60 5.53 0.65 -1.02
CA LEU A 60 6.02 1.43 0.10
C LEU A 60 7.51 1.67 -0.09
N THR A 61 7.93 2.93 0.00
CA THR A 61 9.35 3.28 -0.03
C THR A 61 9.72 3.91 1.31
N ARG A 62 10.76 3.38 1.94
CA ARG A 62 11.29 3.91 3.20
C ARG A 62 12.80 4.02 3.14
N LEU A 63 13.35 4.88 3.99
CA LEU A 63 14.79 4.98 4.16
C LEU A 63 15.28 3.88 5.12
N TYR A 64 16.43 3.33 4.82
CA TYR A 64 17.13 2.45 5.74
C TYR A 64 17.75 3.28 6.86
N ALA A 65 17.45 2.91 8.11
CA ALA A 65 17.93 3.62 9.28
C ALA A 65 18.66 2.66 10.21
N THR A 66 19.81 3.07 10.71
CA THR A 66 20.60 2.29 11.67
C THR A 66 20.39 2.75 13.12
N ASP A 67 19.89 3.98 13.31
CA ASP A 67 19.62 4.53 14.63
C ASP A 67 18.37 3.89 15.23
N GLU A 68 18.51 3.25 16.38
CA GLU A 68 17.41 2.59 17.08
C GLU A 68 16.27 3.54 17.45
N ALA A 69 16.56 4.83 17.62
CA ALA A 69 15.55 5.83 17.95
C ALA A 69 14.55 6.06 16.80
N ILE A 70 14.94 5.78 15.57
CA ILE A 70 14.09 5.98 14.40
C ILE A 70 13.78 4.69 13.63
N ARG A 71 14.29 3.54 14.10
CA ARG A 71 13.97 2.24 13.53
C ARG A 71 12.69 1.70 14.13
N ASP A 72 11.91 1.00 13.31
CA ASP A 72 10.65 0.38 13.73
C ASP A 72 10.79 -1.11 14.08
N GLY A 73 11.91 -1.73 13.70
CA GLY A 73 12.12 -3.17 13.89
C GLY A 73 11.40 -4.03 12.87
N ILE A 74 10.77 -3.44 11.85
CA ILE A 74 10.04 -4.18 10.84
C ILE A 74 11.01 -4.68 9.76
N ASP A 75 11.08 -6.00 9.60
CA ASP A 75 11.83 -6.65 8.53
C ASP A 75 10.84 -7.29 7.57
N PHE A 76 10.63 -6.65 6.42
CA PHE A 76 9.66 -7.14 5.44
C PHE A 76 10.02 -8.50 4.88
N TYR A 77 11.31 -8.85 4.79
CA TYR A 77 11.73 -10.16 4.29
C TYR A 77 11.20 -11.31 5.14
N SER A 78 10.99 -11.09 6.42
CA SER A 78 10.52 -12.12 7.35
C SER A 78 9.00 -12.15 7.50
N LEU A 79 8.28 -11.22 6.90
CA LEU A 79 6.83 -11.11 7.07
C LEU A 79 6.06 -12.05 6.15
N SER A 80 4.97 -12.60 6.69
CA SER A 80 4.02 -13.43 5.97
C SER A 80 2.65 -13.26 6.62
N ASP A 81 1.59 -13.23 5.81
CA ASP A 81 0.21 -13.02 6.29
C ASP A 81 0.09 -11.84 7.25
N PHE A 82 0.66 -10.72 6.87
CA PHE A 82 0.64 -9.54 7.72
C PHE A 82 -0.52 -8.61 7.35
N SER A 83 -0.77 -7.62 8.20
CA SER A 83 -1.70 -6.54 7.91
C SER A 83 -0.93 -5.24 7.70
N LEU A 84 -1.44 -4.41 6.79
CA LEU A 84 -0.92 -3.07 6.56
C LEU A 84 -2.08 -2.09 6.64
N VAL A 85 -1.93 -1.07 7.47
CA VAL A 85 -2.97 -0.06 7.69
C VAL A 85 -2.44 1.29 7.25
N ILE A 86 -3.22 1.98 6.41
CA ILE A 86 -2.96 3.38 6.08
C ILE A 86 -3.83 4.22 7.01
N CYS A 87 -3.19 4.92 7.94
CA CYS A 87 -3.88 5.74 8.94
C CYS A 87 -3.99 7.17 8.43
N LYS A 88 -5.22 7.58 8.14
CA LYS A 88 -5.55 8.93 7.70
C LYS A 88 -6.30 9.67 8.81
N PRO A 89 -6.38 11.00 8.76
CA PRO A 89 -7.07 11.78 9.81
C PRO A 89 -8.53 11.39 10.02
N ASP A 90 -9.25 11.01 8.94
CA ASP A 90 -10.68 10.72 8.97
C ASP A 90 -11.00 9.24 8.95
N ARG A 91 -10.06 8.38 8.53
CA ARG A 91 -10.32 6.94 8.39
C ARG A 91 -9.04 6.12 8.43
N LYS A 92 -9.21 4.83 8.65
CA LYS A 92 -8.15 3.85 8.48
C LYS A 92 -8.50 2.91 7.34
N VAL A 93 -7.56 2.65 6.46
CA VAL A 93 -7.70 1.66 5.40
C VAL A 93 -6.86 0.46 5.79
N ILE A 94 -7.53 -0.68 6.03
CA ILE A 94 -6.90 -1.89 6.54
C ILE A 94 -6.77 -2.90 5.40
N TYR A 95 -5.54 -3.28 5.10
CA TYR A 95 -5.24 -4.36 4.16
C TYR A 95 -4.82 -5.58 4.95
N SER A 96 -5.49 -6.71 4.72
CA SER A 96 -5.19 -7.96 5.41
C SER A 96 -4.83 -9.06 4.42
N ASP A 97 -4.30 -10.16 4.94
CA ASP A 97 -3.76 -11.25 4.14
C ASP A 97 -2.70 -10.73 3.17
N CYS A 98 -1.79 -9.91 3.68
CA CYS A 98 -0.74 -9.30 2.88
C CYS A 98 0.47 -10.22 2.73
N GLN A 99 1.03 -10.27 1.53
CA GLN A 99 2.30 -10.93 1.23
C GLN A 99 3.14 -9.95 0.44
N TRP A 100 4.43 -9.88 0.71
CA TRP A 100 5.30 -9.09 -0.15
C TRP A 100 5.59 -9.88 -1.44
N SER A 101 5.61 -9.18 -2.56
CA SER A 101 5.89 -9.77 -3.87
C SER A 101 7.24 -9.33 -4.44
N GLY A 102 7.80 -8.26 -3.91
CA GLY A 102 9.10 -7.78 -4.34
C GLY A 102 9.66 -6.79 -3.34
N ILE A 103 10.96 -6.86 -3.11
CA ILE A 103 11.69 -5.91 -2.27
C ILE A 103 12.92 -5.48 -3.04
N GLN A 104 13.12 -4.17 -3.17
CA GLN A 104 14.23 -3.59 -3.89
C GLN A 104 14.95 -2.60 -2.98
N GLU A 105 16.25 -2.77 -2.84
CA GLU A 105 17.09 -1.81 -2.11
C GLU A 105 17.93 -1.03 -3.12
N THR A 106 17.99 0.27 -2.97
CA THR A 106 18.75 1.15 -3.84
C THR A 106 19.71 1.99 -3.00
N GLY A 107 21.00 1.84 -3.27
CA GLY A 107 22.04 2.68 -2.68
C GLY A 107 22.71 3.52 -3.77
N THR A 108 22.89 4.81 -3.50
CA THR A 108 23.58 5.75 -4.39
C THR A 108 24.62 6.49 -3.59
N LEU A 109 25.82 6.60 -4.15
CA LEU A 109 26.93 7.28 -3.46
C LEU A 109 26.56 8.69 -3.06
N GLY A 110 26.70 9.01 -1.77
CA GLY A 110 26.37 10.32 -1.22
C GLY A 110 24.92 10.47 -0.79
N ASP A 111 24.07 9.48 -1.07
CA ASP A 111 22.64 9.50 -0.71
C ASP A 111 22.30 8.42 0.33
N MET A 112 21.13 8.55 0.93
CA MET A 112 20.59 7.54 1.84
C MET A 112 20.13 6.33 1.06
N VAL A 113 20.11 5.18 1.73
CA VAL A 113 19.66 3.93 1.13
C VAL A 113 18.14 3.85 1.21
N LEU A 114 17.53 3.52 0.08
CA LEU A 114 16.07 3.37 -0.05
C LEU A 114 15.69 1.90 -0.14
N GLU A 115 14.61 1.53 0.55
CA GLU A 115 13.99 0.21 0.42
C GLU A 115 12.59 0.37 -0.13
N LYS A 116 12.31 -0.29 -1.24
CA LYS A 116 10.98 -0.30 -1.87
C LYS A 116 10.38 -1.69 -1.76
N VAL A 117 9.20 -1.77 -1.15
CA VAL A 117 8.49 -3.03 -0.93
C VAL A 117 7.19 -3.01 -1.73
N THR A 118 6.96 -4.05 -2.51
CA THR A 118 5.70 -4.28 -3.21
C THR A 118 4.93 -5.37 -2.48
N ILE A 119 3.68 -5.09 -2.16
CA ILE A 119 2.82 -5.93 -1.32
C ILE A 119 1.53 -6.24 -2.07
N VAL A 120 1.10 -7.50 -2.02
CA VAL A 120 -0.20 -7.92 -2.52
C VAL A 120 -1.08 -8.23 -1.32
N ALA A 121 -2.29 -7.66 -1.30
CA ALA A 121 -3.24 -7.86 -0.21
C ALA A 121 -4.46 -8.63 -0.68
N GLY A 122 -5.00 -9.47 0.20
CA GLY A 122 -6.19 -10.26 -0.09
C GLY A 122 -7.49 -9.52 0.17
N LYS A 123 -7.48 -8.62 1.16
CA LYS A 123 -8.70 -7.90 1.58
C LYS A 123 -8.40 -6.45 1.89
N ARG A 124 -9.41 -5.62 1.72
CA ARG A 124 -9.36 -4.19 2.04
C ARG A 124 -10.63 -3.80 2.79
N LEU A 125 -10.46 -3.13 3.92
CA LEU A 125 -11.56 -2.64 4.76
C LEU A 125 -11.28 -1.19 5.14
N GLU A 126 -12.28 -0.34 5.07
CA GLU A 126 -12.20 1.03 5.59
C GLU A 126 -12.99 1.14 6.88
N THR A 127 -12.43 1.85 7.86
CA THR A 127 -13.14 2.23 9.08
C THR A 127 -12.98 3.73 9.30
N GLU A 128 -14.02 4.37 9.81
CA GLU A 128 -13.94 5.77 10.22
C GLU A 128 -13.26 5.88 11.58
N VAL A 129 -12.57 6.97 11.76
CA VAL A 129 -11.90 7.28 13.04
C VAL A 129 -12.83 8.06 13.94
#